data_04414841252ecf25721ffab20ef29efc
#
_entry.id   04414841252ecf25721ffab20ef29efc
#
_cell.length_a   1.000
_cell.length_b   1.000
_cell.length_c   1.000
_cell.angle_alpha   90.00
_cell.angle_beta   90.00
_cell.angle_gamma   90.00
#
_symmetry.space_group_name_H-M   'P 1'
#
loop_
_entity.id
_entity.type
_entity.pdbx_description
1 polymer ?
#
loop_
_entity_poly.entity_id
_entity_poly.type
_entity_poly.pdbx_seq_one_letter_code
_entity_poly.pdbx_strand_id
1 'polypeptide(L)'
;MLSAEPVAMVVPEASPYKTFAELIAAARARPDALTYGSTGFFGEVHVRTAAFADTARIKVRHIPYQGGGPLVNALLAGEVDFALLSRSLSLSQVKAGRLRYLATAGDEPWTDPAGLPRMKDGGVDFDSVAGTALFIPSGTPEAVERKIRRAVEVAAADPEFKKIVGSSGGEVGYSAGDKFAAFWAAYVKSISAITHRIAATETREVAK
;
A
#
# COMPACT_ATOMS: atom_id res chain seq x y z
N MET A 1 16.02 -3.31 3.53
CA MET A 1 14.96 -2.32 3.19
C MET A 1 15.59 -0.95 3.12
N LEU A 2 15.22 -0.16 2.13
CA LEU A 2 15.75 1.20 1.90
C LEU A 2 14.75 2.28 2.31
N SER A 3 13.49 2.07 1.95
CA SER A 3 12.41 2.99 2.31
C SER A 3 11.19 2.22 2.80
N ALA A 4 10.44 2.86 3.66
CA ALA A 4 9.11 2.46 4.07
C ALA A 4 8.18 3.64 3.78
N GLU A 5 7.01 3.34 3.23
CA GLU A 5 6.04 4.37 2.88
C GLU A 5 4.72 4.07 3.58
N PRO A 6 4.15 5.06 4.24
CA PRO A 6 2.81 4.93 4.78
C PRO A 6 1.78 4.73 3.65
N VAL A 7 0.71 4.03 3.96
CA VAL A 7 -0.38 3.71 3.04
C VAL A 7 -1.67 4.34 3.53
N ALA A 8 -2.48 4.82 2.61
CA ALA A 8 -3.80 5.36 2.93
C ALA A 8 -4.88 4.86 1.96
N MET A 9 -6.11 4.89 2.41
CA MET A 9 -7.27 4.79 1.55
C MET A 9 -7.50 6.10 0.83
N VAL A 10 -7.49 6.03 -0.50
CA VAL A 10 -7.59 7.18 -1.40
C VAL A 10 -8.85 7.07 -2.23
N VAL A 11 -9.59 8.16 -2.35
CA VAL A 11 -10.78 8.27 -3.20
C VAL A 11 -10.67 9.50 -4.10
N PRO A 12 -11.41 9.57 -5.23
CA PRO A 12 -11.60 10.81 -5.98
C PRO A 12 -12.13 11.94 -5.09
N GLU A 13 -11.73 13.20 -5.34
CA GLU A 13 -12.29 14.33 -4.59
C GLU A 13 -13.81 14.44 -4.76
N ALA A 14 -14.33 14.08 -5.93
CA ALA A 14 -15.76 14.04 -6.24
C ALA A 14 -16.50 12.84 -5.59
N SER A 15 -15.78 11.92 -4.93
CA SER A 15 -16.39 10.74 -4.28
C SER A 15 -17.54 11.16 -3.35
N PRO A 16 -18.65 10.42 -3.33
CA PRO A 16 -19.74 10.63 -2.36
C PRO A 16 -19.28 10.33 -0.91
N TYR A 17 -18.23 9.51 -0.75
CA TYR A 17 -17.69 9.14 0.55
C TYR A 17 -16.70 10.18 1.02
N LYS A 18 -17.03 10.91 2.09
CA LYS A 18 -16.19 11.97 2.66
C LYS A 18 -15.37 11.48 3.85
N THR A 19 -15.77 10.36 4.44
CA THR A 19 -15.11 9.75 5.59
C THR A 19 -14.88 8.26 5.38
N PHE A 20 -13.92 7.70 6.10
CA PHE A 20 -13.66 6.27 6.12
C PHE A 20 -14.89 5.47 6.57
N ALA A 21 -15.58 5.94 7.59
CA ALA A 21 -16.79 5.30 8.13
C ALA A 21 -17.92 5.21 7.08
N GLU A 22 -18.13 6.26 6.28
CA GLU A 22 -19.13 6.26 5.20
C GLU A 22 -18.83 5.20 4.14
N LEU A 23 -17.56 5.10 3.69
CA LEU A 23 -17.13 4.11 2.70
C LEU A 23 -17.34 2.69 3.24
N ILE A 24 -16.90 2.41 4.47
CA ILE A 24 -17.05 1.08 5.10
C ILE A 24 -18.53 0.73 5.28
N ALA A 25 -19.35 1.67 5.72
CA ALA A 25 -20.81 1.45 5.85
C ALA A 25 -21.45 1.13 4.50
N ALA A 26 -21.11 1.87 3.44
CA ALA A 26 -21.60 1.62 2.09
C ALA A 26 -21.16 0.25 1.55
N ALA A 27 -19.91 -0.14 1.75
CA ALA A 27 -19.40 -1.44 1.33
C ALA A 27 -20.08 -2.61 2.06
N ARG A 28 -20.39 -2.44 3.35
CA ARG A 28 -21.14 -3.44 4.13
C ARG A 28 -22.61 -3.54 3.72
N ALA A 29 -23.24 -2.41 3.44
CA ALA A 29 -24.64 -2.36 3.03
C ALA A 29 -24.87 -2.94 1.62
N ARG A 30 -23.90 -2.85 0.74
CA ARG A 30 -24.00 -3.30 -0.66
C ARG A 30 -22.73 -4.09 -1.04
N PRO A 31 -22.67 -5.39 -0.69
CA PRO A 31 -21.54 -6.26 -1.06
C PRO A 31 -21.28 -6.24 -2.58
N ASP A 32 -20.03 -6.22 -2.97
CA ASP A 32 -19.55 -6.20 -4.35
C ASP A 32 -19.99 -5.00 -5.22
N ALA A 33 -20.67 -4.00 -4.64
CA ALA A 33 -21.06 -2.79 -5.36
C ALA A 33 -19.88 -1.80 -5.53
N LEU A 34 -19.02 -1.67 -4.52
CA LEU A 34 -17.86 -0.79 -4.59
C LEU A 34 -16.69 -1.49 -5.31
N THR A 35 -15.98 -0.70 -6.09
CA THR A 35 -14.80 -1.14 -6.82
C THR A 35 -13.51 -0.57 -6.22
N TYR A 36 -12.45 -1.37 -6.25
CA TYR A 36 -11.12 -0.87 -5.95
C TYR A 36 -10.14 -1.13 -7.09
N GLY A 37 -9.25 -0.19 -7.29
CA GLY A 37 -8.18 -0.32 -8.28
C GLY A 37 -6.90 -0.90 -7.69
N SER A 38 -6.15 -1.66 -8.50
CA SER A 38 -4.81 -2.12 -8.15
C SER A 38 -3.81 -1.95 -9.29
N THR A 39 -2.53 -2.18 -8.99
CA THR A 39 -1.43 -2.15 -9.97
C THR A 39 -1.25 -3.46 -10.74
N GLY A 40 -2.24 -4.34 -10.73
CA GLY A 40 -2.27 -5.64 -11.41
C GLY A 40 -2.65 -6.78 -10.48
N PHE A 41 -2.97 -7.94 -11.09
CA PHE A 41 -3.27 -9.16 -10.34
C PHE A 41 -2.07 -9.59 -9.50
N PHE A 42 -2.33 -10.00 -8.26
CA PHE A 42 -1.33 -10.40 -7.26
C PHE A 42 -0.24 -9.37 -6.99
N GLY A 43 -0.38 -8.15 -7.53
CA GLY A 43 0.48 -7.02 -7.18
C GLY A 43 0.24 -6.57 -5.72
N GLU A 44 1.19 -5.76 -5.22
CA GLU A 44 1.17 -5.29 -3.82
C GLU A 44 -0.15 -4.62 -3.43
N VAL A 45 -0.67 -3.72 -4.27
CA VAL A 45 -1.93 -3.00 -4.01
C VAL A 45 -3.13 -3.95 -3.99
N HIS A 46 -3.16 -4.97 -4.89
CA HIS A 46 -4.21 -5.99 -4.90
C HIS A 46 -4.21 -6.78 -3.59
N VAL A 47 -3.07 -7.39 -3.25
CA VAL A 47 -2.95 -8.24 -2.06
C VAL A 47 -3.23 -7.46 -0.78
N ARG A 48 -2.73 -6.23 -0.70
CA ARG A 48 -2.98 -5.31 0.42
C ARG A 48 -4.47 -4.99 0.56
N THR A 49 -5.14 -4.65 -0.54
CA THR A 49 -6.56 -4.29 -0.48
C THR A 49 -7.45 -5.49 -0.19
N ALA A 50 -7.10 -6.67 -0.67
CA ALA A 50 -7.80 -7.90 -0.30
C ALA A 50 -7.65 -8.23 1.20
N ALA A 51 -6.43 -8.08 1.76
CA ALA A 51 -6.20 -8.22 3.19
C ALA A 51 -7.01 -7.21 4.01
N PHE A 52 -7.06 -5.96 3.55
CA PHE A 52 -7.88 -4.93 4.17
C PHE A 52 -9.37 -5.30 4.13
N ALA A 53 -9.88 -5.73 2.97
CA ALA A 53 -11.28 -6.12 2.81
C ALA A 53 -11.68 -7.26 3.75
N ASP A 54 -10.81 -8.26 3.91
CA ASP A 54 -11.01 -9.34 4.89
C ASP A 54 -11.08 -8.82 6.32
N THR A 55 -10.13 -7.95 6.72
CA THR A 55 -10.06 -7.36 8.05
C THR A 55 -11.28 -6.49 8.34
N ALA A 56 -11.70 -5.68 7.36
CA ALA A 56 -12.86 -4.80 7.44
C ALA A 56 -14.20 -5.55 7.32
N ARG A 57 -14.16 -6.84 6.95
CA ARG A 57 -15.34 -7.68 6.67
C ARG A 57 -16.26 -7.04 5.64
N ILE A 58 -15.67 -6.61 4.52
CA ILE A 58 -16.37 -6.04 3.36
C ILE A 58 -16.10 -6.87 2.11
N LYS A 59 -17.03 -6.81 1.15
CA LYS A 59 -16.85 -7.36 -0.19
C LYS A 59 -16.79 -6.23 -1.18
N VAL A 60 -15.73 -6.20 -1.99
CA VAL A 60 -15.44 -5.14 -2.97
C VAL A 60 -14.85 -5.78 -4.23
N ARG A 61 -15.18 -5.23 -5.38
CA ARG A 61 -14.78 -5.77 -6.68
C ARG A 61 -13.41 -5.20 -7.12
N HIS A 62 -12.53 -6.08 -7.54
CA HIS A 62 -11.19 -5.73 -8.00
C HIS A 62 -11.17 -5.30 -9.47
N ILE A 63 -10.47 -4.21 -9.79
CA ILE A 63 -10.17 -3.75 -11.15
C ILE A 63 -8.65 -3.57 -11.28
N PRO A 64 -7.96 -4.44 -12.06
CA PRO A 64 -6.51 -4.35 -12.26
C PRO A 64 -6.14 -3.33 -13.32
N TYR A 65 -5.04 -2.58 -13.07
CA TYR A 65 -4.40 -1.66 -14.01
C TYR A 65 -2.92 -2.00 -14.20
N GLN A 66 -2.32 -1.54 -15.31
CA GLN A 66 -0.92 -1.80 -15.64
C GLN A 66 0.02 -0.82 -14.92
N GLY A 67 0.05 -0.88 -13.57
CA GLY A 67 0.93 -0.06 -12.74
C GLY A 67 0.28 1.15 -12.08
N GLY A 68 1.09 1.94 -11.35
CA GLY A 68 0.61 3.05 -10.50
C GLY A 68 0.03 4.23 -11.27
N GLY A 69 0.64 4.62 -12.39
CA GLY A 69 0.15 5.74 -13.20
C GLY A 69 -1.25 5.52 -13.75
N PRO A 70 -1.52 4.43 -14.50
CA PRO A 70 -2.87 4.07 -14.94
C PRO A 70 -3.89 3.95 -13.80
N LEU A 71 -3.51 3.37 -12.66
CA LEU A 71 -4.38 3.30 -11.49
C LEU A 71 -4.77 4.68 -10.94
N VAL A 72 -3.81 5.59 -10.82
CA VAL A 72 -4.09 6.97 -10.37
C VAL A 72 -5.00 7.68 -11.36
N ASN A 73 -4.79 7.51 -12.66
CA ASN A 73 -5.66 8.09 -13.68
C ASN A 73 -7.10 7.54 -13.60
N ALA A 74 -7.26 6.25 -13.38
CA ALA A 74 -8.57 5.62 -13.17
C ALA A 74 -9.31 6.17 -11.92
N LEU A 75 -8.57 6.37 -10.82
CA LEU A 75 -9.13 7.05 -9.64
C LEU A 75 -9.58 8.48 -9.97
N LEU A 76 -8.74 9.26 -10.67
CA LEU A 76 -9.07 10.64 -11.07
C LEU A 76 -10.27 10.71 -11.99
N ALA A 77 -10.47 9.69 -12.84
CA ALA A 77 -11.63 9.57 -13.73
C ALA A 77 -12.89 9.03 -13.02
N GLY A 78 -12.77 8.52 -11.79
CA GLY A 78 -13.87 7.89 -11.07
C GLY A 78 -14.26 6.52 -11.60
N GLU A 79 -13.35 5.83 -12.32
CA GLU A 79 -13.58 4.47 -12.83
C GLU A 79 -13.58 3.42 -11.70
N VAL A 80 -12.91 3.74 -10.58
CA VAL A 80 -12.91 2.96 -9.35
C VAL A 80 -13.23 3.85 -8.17
N ASP A 81 -13.89 3.29 -7.15
CA ASP A 81 -14.34 4.04 -5.99
C ASP A 81 -13.18 4.41 -5.05
N PHE A 82 -12.20 3.50 -4.89
CA PHE A 82 -11.05 3.73 -4.01
C PHE A 82 -9.82 2.88 -4.39
N ALA A 83 -8.69 3.21 -3.78
CA ALA A 83 -7.50 2.36 -3.76
C ALA A 83 -6.71 2.55 -2.45
N LEU A 84 -5.94 1.54 -2.04
CA LEU A 84 -4.96 1.66 -0.95
C LEU A 84 -3.60 2.00 -1.53
N LEU A 85 -3.25 3.27 -1.57
CA LEU A 85 -2.03 3.77 -2.19
C LEU A 85 -0.97 4.19 -1.18
N SER A 86 0.29 4.03 -1.57
CA SER A 86 1.40 4.69 -0.88
C SER A 86 1.29 6.21 -1.02
N ARG A 87 1.90 6.91 -0.08
CA ARG A 87 1.92 8.37 -0.09
C ARG A 87 2.60 8.92 -1.36
N SER A 88 3.68 8.29 -1.82
CA SER A 88 4.40 8.69 -3.02
C SER A 88 3.54 8.65 -4.29
N LEU A 89 2.61 7.70 -4.41
CA LEU A 89 1.72 7.60 -5.56
C LEU A 89 0.56 8.61 -5.55
N SER A 90 0.19 9.14 -4.37
CA SER A 90 -1.07 9.88 -4.22
C SER A 90 -0.91 11.32 -3.74
N LEU A 91 0.17 11.66 -3.04
CA LEU A 91 0.34 12.95 -2.38
C LEU A 91 0.19 14.15 -3.31
N SER A 92 0.78 14.11 -4.50
CA SER A 92 0.70 15.21 -5.46
C SER A 92 -0.74 15.49 -5.90
N GLN A 93 -1.54 14.45 -6.08
CA GLN A 93 -2.94 14.56 -6.48
C GLN A 93 -3.83 15.03 -5.33
N VAL A 94 -3.52 14.62 -4.11
CA VAL A 94 -4.21 15.08 -2.91
C VAL A 94 -3.89 16.55 -2.64
N LYS A 95 -2.62 16.97 -2.73
CA LYS A 95 -2.23 18.38 -2.62
C LYS A 95 -2.86 19.27 -3.71
N ALA A 96 -3.11 18.71 -4.89
CA ALA A 96 -3.82 19.39 -5.97
C ALA A 96 -5.36 19.38 -5.82
N GLY A 97 -5.91 18.81 -4.73
CA GLY A 97 -7.35 18.74 -4.47
C GLY A 97 -8.12 17.85 -5.44
N ARG A 98 -7.46 16.89 -6.10
CA ARG A 98 -8.09 15.97 -7.06
C ARG A 98 -8.42 14.60 -6.45
N LEU A 99 -7.65 14.20 -5.45
CA LEU A 99 -7.88 13.00 -4.64
C LEU A 99 -7.97 13.39 -3.16
N ARG A 100 -8.55 12.53 -2.35
CA ARG A 100 -8.68 12.68 -0.90
C ARG A 100 -8.25 11.43 -0.18
N TYR A 101 -7.54 11.61 0.95
CA TYR A 101 -7.33 10.55 1.92
C TYR A 101 -8.54 10.42 2.85
N LEU A 102 -9.00 9.19 3.09
CA LEU A 102 -10.06 8.91 4.07
C LEU A 102 -9.51 8.41 5.39
N ALA A 103 -8.48 7.58 5.38
CA ALA A 103 -7.80 7.06 6.57
C ALA A 103 -6.44 6.49 6.21
N THR A 104 -5.53 6.46 7.18
CA THR A 104 -4.21 5.86 7.07
C THR A 104 -4.19 4.45 7.65
N ALA A 105 -3.39 3.55 7.05
CA ALA A 105 -3.04 2.28 7.66
C ALA A 105 -1.93 2.48 8.69
N GLY A 106 -1.81 1.55 9.64
CA GLY A 106 -0.76 1.53 10.66
C GLY A 106 -1.09 2.30 11.92
N ASP A 107 -0.16 2.21 12.86
CA ASP A 107 -0.32 2.74 14.22
C ASP A 107 0.11 4.20 14.38
N GLU A 108 1.06 4.64 13.55
CA GLU A 108 1.59 5.98 13.64
C GLU A 108 0.76 6.97 12.81
N PRO A 109 0.37 8.12 13.38
CA PRO A 109 -0.32 9.15 12.64
C PRO A 109 0.60 9.81 11.61
N TRP A 110 0.04 10.15 10.44
CA TRP A 110 0.80 10.90 9.46
C TRP A 110 1.01 12.35 9.92
N THR A 111 2.20 12.86 9.61
CA THR A 111 2.56 14.26 9.89
C THR A 111 2.29 15.18 8.69
N ASP A 112 2.26 14.65 7.47
CA ASP A 112 1.96 15.38 6.22
C ASP A 112 1.15 14.48 5.25
N PRO A 113 -0.13 14.78 4.99
CA PRO A 113 -0.95 15.73 5.73
C PRO A 113 -1.28 15.25 7.16
N ALA A 114 -1.22 16.18 8.11
CA ALA A 114 -1.56 15.88 9.49
C ALA A 114 -3.09 15.76 9.71
N GLY A 115 -3.48 15.07 10.79
CA GLY A 115 -4.88 15.01 11.22
C GLY A 115 -5.74 13.99 10.49
N LEU A 116 -5.14 13.13 9.66
CA LEU A 116 -5.88 12.02 9.05
C LEU A 116 -6.21 10.96 10.11
N PRO A 117 -7.46 10.45 10.13
CA PRO A 117 -7.81 9.34 11.00
C PRO A 117 -7.07 8.07 10.59
N ARG A 118 -6.79 7.20 11.53
CA ARG A 118 -6.27 5.86 11.24
C ARG A 118 -7.44 4.90 10.99
N MET A 119 -7.23 3.88 10.18
CA MET A 119 -8.25 2.85 9.92
C MET A 119 -8.70 2.17 11.21
N LYS A 120 -7.79 1.99 12.19
CA LYS A 120 -8.11 1.43 13.50
C LYS A 120 -9.04 2.30 14.34
N ASP A 121 -8.94 3.62 14.21
CA ASP A 121 -9.85 4.55 14.90
C ASP A 121 -11.27 4.43 14.35
N GLY A 122 -11.42 3.98 13.09
CA GLY A 122 -12.68 3.61 12.45
C GLY A 122 -13.09 2.14 12.65
N GLY A 123 -12.45 1.41 13.55
CA GLY A 123 -12.79 0.03 13.90
C GLY A 123 -12.23 -1.04 12.97
N VAL A 124 -11.25 -0.70 12.11
CA VAL A 124 -10.55 -1.66 11.25
C VAL A 124 -9.07 -1.68 11.62
N ASP A 125 -8.68 -2.67 12.41
CA ASP A 125 -7.28 -2.86 12.83
C ASP A 125 -6.48 -3.44 11.66
N PHE A 126 -6.00 -2.54 10.81
CA PHE A 126 -5.24 -2.86 9.61
C PHE A 126 -3.95 -2.06 9.54
N ASP A 127 -2.86 -2.79 9.51
CA ASP A 127 -1.51 -2.23 9.30
C ASP A 127 -0.97 -2.65 7.93
N SER A 128 -0.37 -1.70 7.25
CA SER A 128 0.30 -1.95 5.97
C SER A 128 1.27 -0.83 5.63
N VAL A 129 2.43 -1.24 5.16
CA VAL A 129 3.47 -0.35 4.68
C VAL A 129 3.86 -0.76 3.26
N ALA A 130 4.02 0.21 2.38
CA ALA A 130 4.73 0.03 1.12
C ALA A 130 6.23 0.21 1.36
N GLY A 131 7.08 -0.52 0.66
CA GLY A 131 8.50 -0.41 0.90
C GLY A 131 9.34 -0.84 -0.30
N THR A 132 10.54 -0.28 -0.38
CA THR A 132 11.56 -0.67 -1.36
C THR A 132 12.69 -1.41 -0.66
N ALA A 133 13.04 -2.58 -1.18
CA ALA A 133 14.16 -3.36 -0.68
C ALA A 133 15.06 -3.80 -1.84
N LEU A 134 16.35 -3.90 -1.56
CA LEU A 134 17.34 -4.47 -2.48
C LEU A 134 17.59 -5.93 -2.10
N PHE A 135 17.43 -6.82 -3.07
CA PHE A 135 17.75 -8.23 -2.96
C PHE A 135 18.93 -8.58 -3.88
N ILE A 136 19.74 -9.51 -3.45
CA ILE A 136 20.85 -10.07 -4.22
C ILE A 136 20.66 -11.59 -4.33
N PRO A 137 21.17 -12.25 -5.38
CA PRO A 137 21.10 -13.70 -5.52
C PRO A 137 21.71 -14.42 -4.32
N SER A 138 21.12 -15.56 -3.94
CA SER A 138 21.74 -16.47 -2.98
C SER A 138 23.08 -16.99 -3.56
N GLY A 139 24.11 -17.08 -2.72
CA GLY A 139 25.46 -17.47 -3.17
C GLY A 139 26.29 -16.30 -3.70
N THR A 140 25.84 -15.06 -3.63
CA THR A 140 26.70 -13.89 -3.86
C THR A 140 27.91 -13.96 -2.92
N PRO A 141 29.16 -13.80 -3.45
CA PRO A 141 30.36 -13.84 -2.60
C PRO A 141 30.28 -12.81 -1.46
N GLU A 142 30.66 -13.21 -0.27
CA GLU A 142 30.55 -12.40 0.96
C GLU A 142 31.20 -11.00 0.84
N ALA A 143 32.33 -10.91 0.13
CA ALA A 143 33.01 -9.64 -0.12
C ALA A 143 32.16 -8.68 -0.95
N VAL A 144 31.38 -9.21 -1.93
CA VAL A 144 30.48 -8.43 -2.77
C VAL A 144 29.26 -8.02 -1.95
N GLU A 145 28.70 -8.92 -1.17
CA GLU A 145 27.58 -8.61 -0.28
C GLU A 145 27.94 -7.48 0.70
N ARG A 146 29.08 -7.57 1.38
CA ARG A 146 29.55 -6.52 2.30
C ARG A 146 29.70 -5.17 1.61
N LYS A 147 30.24 -5.15 0.38
CA LYS A 147 30.39 -3.92 -0.39
C LYS A 147 29.04 -3.28 -0.76
N ILE A 148 28.10 -4.09 -1.22
CA ILE A 148 26.74 -3.63 -1.55
C ILE A 148 26.04 -3.11 -0.28
N ARG A 149 26.06 -3.89 0.80
CA ARG A 149 25.49 -3.50 2.10
C ARG A 149 26.02 -2.16 2.58
N ARG A 150 27.36 -1.97 2.53
CA ARG A 150 27.99 -0.71 2.93
C ARG A 150 27.59 0.46 2.04
N ALA A 151 27.51 0.26 0.72
CA ALA A 151 27.07 1.30 -0.20
C ALA A 151 25.61 1.74 0.07
N VAL A 152 24.72 0.78 0.31
CA VAL A 152 23.32 1.03 0.66
C VAL A 152 23.19 1.75 2.01
N GLU A 153 23.97 1.36 3.00
CA GLU A 153 24.00 2.02 4.31
C GLU A 153 24.44 3.48 4.21
N VAL A 154 25.50 3.76 3.43
CA VAL A 154 25.98 5.12 3.18
C VAL A 154 24.91 5.94 2.45
N ALA A 155 24.30 5.38 1.39
CA ALA A 155 23.25 6.06 0.65
C ALA A 155 22.02 6.37 1.51
N ALA A 156 21.60 5.43 2.37
CA ALA A 156 20.47 5.64 3.27
C ALA A 156 20.75 6.69 4.36
N ALA A 157 22.01 6.93 4.69
CA ALA A 157 22.41 7.99 5.63
C ALA A 157 22.52 9.37 4.97
N ASP A 158 22.64 9.42 3.63
CA ASP A 158 22.87 10.65 2.87
C ASP A 158 21.70 11.63 2.99
N PRO A 159 21.95 12.91 3.34
CA PRO A 159 20.90 13.91 3.47
C PRO A 159 20.16 14.22 2.16
N GLU A 160 20.84 14.17 1.01
CA GLU A 160 20.23 14.43 -0.29
C GLU A 160 19.32 13.28 -0.69
N PHE A 161 19.73 12.03 -0.46
CA PHE A 161 18.87 10.86 -0.66
C PHE A 161 17.61 10.96 0.22
N LYS A 162 17.75 11.31 1.50
CA LYS A 162 16.60 11.51 2.41
C LYS A 162 15.66 12.60 1.90
N LYS A 163 16.22 13.71 1.40
CA LYS A 163 15.44 14.81 0.82
C LYS A 163 14.68 14.37 -0.42
N ILE A 164 15.31 13.62 -1.34
CA ILE A 164 14.67 13.10 -2.55
C ILE A 164 13.51 12.16 -2.20
N VAL A 165 13.75 11.18 -1.32
CA VAL A 165 12.72 10.25 -0.86
C VAL A 165 11.58 10.99 -0.17
N GLY A 166 11.89 11.93 0.72
CA GLY A 166 10.89 12.75 1.42
C GLY A 166 10.06 13.62 0.49
N SER A 167 10.67 14.21 -0.55
CA SER A 167 9.94 15.05 -1.51
C SER A 167 8.92 14.28 -2.33
N SER A 168 9.12 12.99 -2.54
CA SER A 168 8.14 12.08 -3.17
C SER A 168 7.11 11.51 -2.19
N GLY A 169 7.19 11.85 -0.92
CA GLY A 169 6.28 11.35 0.11
C GLY A 169 6.72 10.06 0.79
N GLY A 170 7.89 9.53 0.46
CA GLY A 170 8.46 8.37 1.12
C GLY A 170 9.24 8.71 2.39
N GLU A 171 9.61 7.69 3.13
CA GLU A 171 10.48 7.79 4.31
C GLU A 171 11.65 6.82 4.16
N VAL A 172 12.86 7.27 4.48
CA VAL A 172 14.02 6.39 4.48
C VAL A 172 13.97 5.52 5.73
N GLY A 173 13.75 4.21 5.53
CA GLY A 173 13.66 3.22 6.60
C GLY A 173 14.72 2.13 6.41
N TYR A 174 16.01 2.48 6.63
CA TYR A 174 17.08 1.50 6.48
C TYR A 174 16.96 0.36 7.49
N SER A 175 16.86 -0.86 6.98
CA SER A 175 16.91 -2.09 7.78
C SER A 175 17.62 -3.18 6.98
N ALA A 176 18.58 -3.86 7.61
CA ALA A 176 19.39 -4.91 6.99
C ALA A 176 19.67 -6.04 7.98
N GLY A 177 20.32 -7.11 7.49
CA GLY A 177 20.71 -8.26 8.30
C GLY A 177 19.51 -8.96 8.94
N ASP A 178 19.70 -9.47 10.15
CA ASP A 178 18.70 -10.30 10.85
C ASP A 178 17.37 -9.57 11.10
N LYS A 179 17.43 -8.26 11.33
CA LYS A 179 16.21 -7.45 11.53
C LYS A 179 15.35 -7.43 10.27
N PHE A 180 15.97 -7.22 9.10
CA PHE A 180 15.24 -7.25 7.84
C PHE A 180 14.80 -8.67 7.47
N ALA A 181 15.62 -9.68 7.72
CA ALA A 181 15.29 -11.08 7.47
C ALA A 181 14.07 -11.53 8.29
N ALA A 182 14.00 -11.18 9.56
CA ALA A 182 12.84 -11.47 10.41
C ALA A 182 11.57 -10.78 9.92
N PHE A 183 11.66 -9.48 9.58
CA PHE A 183 10.55 -8.74 8.98
C PHE A 183 10.09 -9.41 7.68
N TRP A 184 11.02 -9.74 6.78
CA TRP A 184 10.70 -10.33 5.48
C TRP A 184 10.04 -11.70 5.63
N ALA A 185 10.52 -12.55 6.54
CA ALA A 185 9.91 -13.85 6.79
C ALA A 185 8.46 -13.73 7.30
N ALA A 186 8.21 -12.81 8.23
CA ALA A 186 6.86 -12.54 8.71
C ALA A 186 5.95 -11.98 7.60
N TYR A 187 6.47 -11.05 6.80
CA TYR A 187 5.76 -10.47 5.67
C TYR A 187 5.38 -11.54 4.62
N VAL A 188 6.35 -12.38 4.19
CA VAL A 188 6.09 -13.46 3.23
C VAL A 188 5.03 -14.43 3.76
N LYS A 189 5.08 -14.78 5.04
CA LYS A 189 4.07 -15.67 5.64
C LYS A 189 2.66 -15.05 5.58
N SER A 190 2.52 -13.77 5.90
CA SER A 190 1.22 -13.07 5.86
C SER A 190 0.68 -12.96 4.43
N ILE A 191 1.54 -12.57 3.48
CA ILE A 191 1.18 -12.43 2.07
C ILE A 191 0.80 -13.77 1.45
N SER A 192 1.53 -14.85 1.73
CA SER A 192 1.22 -16.19 1.21
C SER A 192 -0.17 -16.66 1.62
N ALA A 193 -0.57 -16.42 2.86
CA ALA A 193 -1.92 -16.77 3.33
C ALA A 193 -3.01 -16.00 2.58
N ILE A 194 -2.78 -14.73 2.27
CA ILE A 194 -3.72 -13.87 1.55
C ILE A 194 -3.78 -14.27 0.07
N THR A 195 -2.64 -14.46 -0.59
CA THR A 195 -2.59 -14.81 -2.01
C THR A 195 -3.25 -16.16 -2.30
N HIS A 196 -3.11 -17.15 -1.41
CA HIS A 196 -3.83 -18.43 -1.54
C HIS A 196 -5.35 -18.24 -1.47
N ARG A 197 -5.85 -17.37 -0.60
CA ARG A 197 -7.29 -17.08 -0.53
C ARG A 197 -7.81 -16.36 -1.77
N ILE A 198 -7.08 -15.34 -2.25
CA ILE A 198 -7.42 -14.64 -3.50
C ILE A 198 -7.50 -15.63 -4.65
N ALA A 199 -6.47 -16.46 -4.85
CA ALA A 199 -6.43 -17.46 -5.91
C ALA A 199 -7.63 -18.43 -5.85
N ALA A 200 -8.00 -18.89 -4.65
CA ALA A 200 -9.16 -19.76 -4.46
C ALA A 200 -10.50 -19.09 -4.79
N THR A 201 -10.61 -17.78 -4.59
CA THR A 201 -11.83 -17.00 -4.90
C THR A 201 -11.94 -16.76 -6.41
N GLU A 202 -10.87 -16.30 -7.04
CA GLU A 202 -10.85 -16.01 -8.48
C GLU A 202 -11.04 -17.26 -9.34
N THR A 203 -10.48 -18.42 -8.93
CA THR A 203 -10.71 -19.70 -9.64
C THR A 203 -12.19 -20.09 -9.62
N ARG A 204 -12.95 -19.71 -8.59
CA ARG A 204 -14.38 -19.98 -8.51
C ARG A 204 -15.23 -19.04 -9.38
N GLU A 205 -14.75 -17.82 -9.63
CA GLU A 205 -15.44 -16.84 -10.47
C GLU A 205 -15.26 -17.14 -11.97
N VAL A 206 -14.06 -17.63 -12.36
CA VAL A 206 -13.77 -18.04 -13.75
C VAL A 206 -14.49 -19.35 -14.12
N ALA A 207 -14.86 -20.19 -13.15
CA ALA A 207 -15.56 -21.46 -13.35
C ALA A 207 -17.09 -21.34 -13.40
N LYS A 208 -17.65 -20.15 -13.33
CA LYS A 208 -19.08 -19.83 -13.48
C LYS A 208 -19.35 -19.12 -14.78
#